data_5a28ca4ded7f7721d6b4a6cb536137cc
#
_entry.id   5a28ca4ded7f7721d6b4a6cb536137cc
#
_cell.length_a   1.000
_cell.length_b   1.000
_cell.length_c   1.000
_cell.angle_alpha   90.00
_cell.angle_beta   90.00
_cell.angle_gamma   90.00
#
_symmetry.space_group_name_H-M   'P 1'
#
loop_
_entity.id
_entity.type
_entity.pdbx_description
1 polymer ?
#
loop_
_entity_poly.entity_id
_entity_poly.type
_entity_poly.pdbx_seq_one_letter_code
_entity_poly.pdbx_strand_id
1 'polypeptide(L)'
;MKKILIPFLALFMLLFSIEEVLAQRRKKTTEETSDKVSLDAFKFRNIGPAFLSGRISDIAMHPENNSLWYVAVASGGVWKTENAGTTWQSIFEGQGTFAAGCVTIDPNNPST
;
A
#
# COMPACT_ATOMS: atom_id res chain seq x y z
N MET A 1 4.61 -59.11 -33.81
CA MET A 1 3.96 -58.29 -32.78
C MET A 1 4.73 -57.05 -32.31
N LYS A 2 6.03 -56.90 -32.58
CA LYS A 2 6.83 -55.73 -32.21
C LYS A 2 6.69 -54.49 -33.13
N LYS A 3 6.17 -54.62 -34.35
CA LYS A 3 6.11 -53.52 -35.32
C LYS A 3 4.90 -52.57 -35.18
N ILE A 4 3.92 -52.93 -34.42
CA ILE A 4 2.69 -52.12 -34.22
C ILE A 4 2.80 -51.27 -32.96
N LEU A 5 3.67 -51.62 -32.03
CA LEU A 5 3.82 -50.91 -30.74
C LEU A 5 4.46 -49.53 -30.86
N ILE A 6 5.41 -49.34 -31.83
CA ILE A 6 6.14 -48.11 -32.05
C ILE A 6 5.23 -46.96 -32.54
N PRO A 7 4.36 -47.16 -33.57
CA PRO A 7 3.45 -46.08 -34.00
C PRO A 7 2.41 -45.71 -32.96
N PHE A 8 1.99 -46.68 -32.12
CA PHE A 8 1.03 -46.42 -31.07
C PHE A 8 1.63 -45.60 -29.93
N LEU A 9 2.88 -45.85 -29.58
CA LEU A 9 3.63 -45.07 -28.58
C LEU A 9 3.89 -43.63 -29.06
N ALA A 10 4.22 -43.47 -30.35
CA ALA A 10 4.43 -42.13 -30.95
C ALA A 10 3.10 -41.34 -31.00
N LEU A 11 1.98 -41.95 -31.31
CA LEU A 11 0.66 -41.31 -31.30
C LEU A 11 0.26 -40.87 -29.88
N PHE A 12 0.56 -41.70 -28.86
CA PHE A 12 0.29 -41.38 -27.47
C PHE A 12 1.12 -40.18 -26.97
N MET A 13 2.41 -40.10 -27.32
CA MET A 13 3.27 -38.98 -27.02
C MET A 13 2.79 -37.67 -27.67
N LEU A 14 2.27 -37.75 -28.88
CA LEU A 14 1.77 -36.60 -29.63
C LEU A 14 0.48 -36.03 -29.01
N LEU A 15 -0.37 -36.88 -28.47
CA LEU A 15 -1.58 -36.48 -27.78
C LEU A 15 -1.27 -35.77 -26.46
N PHE A 16 -0.23 -36.20 -25.71
CA PHE A 16 0.18 -35.57 -24.47
C PHE A 16 0.73 -34.16 -24.68
N SER A 17 1.42 -33.90 -25.80
CA SER A 17 1.99 -32.58 -26.13
C SER A 17 0.90 -31.53 -26.44
N ILE A 18 -0.27 -31.94 -26.86
CA ILE A 18 -1.37 -31.02 -27.22
C ILE A 18 -2.03 -30.45 -25.96
N GLU A 19 -2.10 -31.23 -24.87
CA GLU A 19 -2.70 -30.76 -23.62
C GLU A 19 -1.89 -29.68 -22.93
N GLU A 20 -0.56 -29.76 -22.95
CA GLU A 20 0.32 -28.74 -22.39
C GLU A 20 0.22 -27.41 -23.14
N VAL A 21 0.14 -27.45 -24.47
CA VAL A 21 -0.01 -26.23 -25.28
C VAL A 21 -1.36 -25.56 -25.06
N LEU A 22 -2.42 -26.32 -24.89
CA LEU A 22 -3.76 -25.79 -24.58
C LEU A 22 -3.84 -25.21 -23.16
N ALA A 23 -3.15 -25.82 -22.18
CA ALA A 23 -3.05 -25.31 -20.81
C ALA A 23 -2.29 -24.00 -20.74
N GLN A 24 -1.17 -23.86 -21.46
CA GLN A 24 -0.42 -22.61 -21.54
C GLN A 24 -1.20 -21.50 -22.24
N ARG A 25 -1.96 -21.81 -23.27
CA ARG A 25 -2.80 -20.84 -23.99
C ARG A 25 -3.94 -20.31 -23.09
N ARG A 26 -4.55 -21.16 -22.27
CA ARG A 26 -5.54 -20.76 -21.27
C ARG A 26 -4.95 -19.84 -20.21
N LYS A 27 -3.74 -20.14 -19.71
CA LYS A 27 -3.06 -19.34 -18.70
C LYS A 27 -2.73 -17.94 -19.23
N LYS A 28 -2.27 -17.83 -20.47
CA LYS A 28 -1.95 -16.54 -21.10
C LYS A 28 -3.20 -15.68 -21.35
N THR A 29 -4.33 -16.28 -21.67
CA THR A 29 -5.58 -15.54 -21.88
C THR A 29 -6.18 -15.03 -20.56
N THR A 30 -5.89 -15.68 -19.43
CA THR A 30 -6.39 -15.23 -18.12
C THR A 30 -5.55 -14.09 -17.55
N GLU A 31 -4.28 -13.96 -17.94
CA GLU A 31 -3.41 -12.86 -17.48
C GLU A 31 -3.61 -11.56 -18.28
N GLU A 32 -4.11 -11.62 -19.50
CA GLU A 32 -4.32 -10.42 -20.35
C GLU A 32 -5.66 -9.70 -20.09
N THR A 33 -6.58 -10.27 -19.32
CA THR A 33 -7.89 -9.65 -19.04
C THR A 33 -7.99 -9.12 -17.59
N SER A 34 -6.86 -8.89 -16.93
CA SER A 34 -6.85 -7.99 -15.80
C SER A 34 -6.86 -6.56 -16.36
N ASP A 35 -8.05 -6.07 -16.70
CA ASP A 35 -8.29 -4.65 -16.84
C ASP A 35 -7.74 -4.00 -15.55
N LYS A 36 -6.55 -3.41 -15.66
CA LYS A 36 -5.99 -2.60 -14.57
C LYS A 36 -6.90 -1.39 -14.46
N VAL A 37 -7.89 -1.50 -13.59
CA VAL A 37 -8.72 -0.36 -13.25
C VAL A 37 -7.77 0.73 -12.77
N SER A 38 -7.59 1.77 -13.59
CA SER A 38 -6.81 2.93 -13.19
C SER A 38 -7.60 3.70 -12.15
N LEU A 39 -7.02 3.81 -10.96
CA LEU A 39 -7.57 4.60 -9.87
C LEU A 39 -7.04 6.05 -9.88
N ASP A 40 -6.33 6.45 -10.94
CA ASP A 40 -5.71 7.78 -11.06
C ASP A 40 -6.72 8.93 -11.01
N ALA A 41 -7.98 8.65 -11.32
CA ALA A 41 -9.08 9.63 -11.21
C ALA A 41 -9.49 9.89 -9.74
N PHE A 42 -9.17 8.98 -8.82
CA PHE A 42 -9.50 9.14 -7.41
C PHE A 42 -8.35 9.86 -6.69
N LYS A 43 -8.51 11.14 -6.49
CA LYS A 43 -7.57 11.93 -5.68
C LYS A 43 -8.02 11.94 -4.24
N PHE A 44 -7.30 11.22 -3.40
CA PHE A 44 -7.50 11.26 -1.95
C PHE A 44 -6.92 12.57 -1.40
N ARG A 45 -7.62 13.18 -0.46
CA ARG A 45 -7.13 14.32 0.31
C ARG A 45 -7.03 13.95 1.78
N ASN A 46 -6.02 14.45 2.45
CA ASN A 46 -5.96 14.35 3.90
C ASN A 46 -7.07 15.22 4.52
N ILE A 47 -7.82 14.64 5.43
CA ILE A 47 -8.90 15.32 6.16
C ILE A 47 -8.53 15.59 7.63
N GLY A 48 -7.26 15.35 7.99
CA GLY A 48 -6.76 15.49 9.35
C GLY A 48 -6.93 14.20 10.17
N PRO A 49 -6.62 14.26 11.47
CA PRO A 49 -6.81 13.13 12.37
C PRO A 49 -8.27 12.68 12.34
N ALA A 50 -8.51 11.43 11.92
CA ALA A 50 -9.88 10.94 11.81
C ALA A 50 -10.50 10.74 13.22
N PHE A 51 -11.75 11.14 13.38
CA PHE A 51 -12.46 11.07 14.65
C PHE A 51 -12.53 9.64 15.24
N LEU A 52 -12.49 8.62 14.39
CA LEU A 52 -12.59 7.21 14.79
C LEU A 52 -11.28 6.44 14.73
N SER A 53 -10.16 7.07 14.37
CA SER A 53 -8.89 6.37 14.19
C SER A 53 -8.03 6.26 15.43
N GLY A 54 -8.55 6.49 16.59
CA GLY A 54 -7.87 6.37 17.87
C GLY A 54 -7.90 7.66 18.67
N ARG A 55 -7.19 7.66 19.82
CA ARG A 55 -7.06 8.83 20.68
C ARG A 55 -5.85 9.65 20.30
N ILE A 56 -5.90 10.95 20.51
CA ILE A 56 -4.71 11.80 20.54
C ILE A 56 -3.88 11.38 21.76
N SER A 57 -2.66 11.01 21.51
CA SER A 57 -1.70 10.58 22.55
C SER A 57 -0.90 11.74 23.07
N ASP A 58 -0.51 12.66 22.19
CA ASP A 58 0.34 13.79 22.55
C ASP A 58 0.25 14.91 21.51
N ILE A 59 0.59 16.14 21.93
CA ILE A 59 0.66 17.33 21.07
C ILE A 59 1.94 18.10 21.40
N ALA A 60 2.76 18.34 20.39
CA ALA A 60 3.94 19.21 20.51
C ALA A 60 3.71 20.48 19.67
N MET A 61 3.88 21.64 20.30
CA MET A 61 3.83 22.94 19.62
C MET A 61 5.24 23.47 19.44
N HIS A 62 5.50 24.09 18.28
CA HIS A 62 6.78 24.69 17.99
C HIS A 62 7.03 25.89 18.93
N PRO A 63 8.21 26.00 19.58
CA PRO A 63 8.46 27.00 20.61
C PRO A 63 8.39 28.45 20.10
N GLU A 64 8.73 28.66 18.83
CA GLU A 64 8.77 30.02 18.23
C GLU A 64 7.62 30.27 17.24
N ASN A 65 6.83 29.23 16.88
CA ASN A 65 5.75 29.35 15.92
C ASN A 65 4.47 28.68 16.43
N ASN A 66 3.61 29.43 17.06
CA ASN A 66 2.34 28.94 17.62
C ASN A 66 1.35 28.38 16.58
N SER A 67 1.62 28.54 15.28
CA SER A 67 0.79 27.97 14.22
C SER A 67 1.24 26.56 13.80
N LEU A 68 2.45 26.15 14.21
CA LEU A 68 3.05 24.87 13.85
C LEU A 68 2.92 23.87 15.01
N TRP A 69 2.12 22.82 14.79
CA TRP A 69 1.90 21.76 15.78
C TRP A 69 2.11 20.39 15.16
N TYR A 70 2.50 19.45 15.99
CA TYR A 70 2.54 18.03 15.69
C TYR A 70 1.61 17.28 16.65
N VAL A 71 0.80 16.36 16.11
CA VAL A 71 -0.15 15.57 16.89
C VAL A 71 0.15 14.10 16.69
N ALA A 72 0.47 13.41 17.78
CA ALA A 72 0.61 11.96 17.80
C ALA A 72 -0.76 11.31 18.06
N VAL A 73 -1.13 10.38 17.18
CA VAL A 73 -2.39 9.63 17.26
C VAL A 73 -2.08 8.16 17.48
N ALA A 74 -2.65 7.56 18.52
CA ALA A 74 -2.33 6.21 18.96
C ALA A 74 -2.51 5.12 17.89
N SER A 75 -3.37 5.34 16.91
CA SER A 75 -3.60 4.43 15.78
C SER A 75 -3.73 5.18 14.46
N GLY A 76 -3.17 6.39 14.37
CA GLY A 76 -3.31 7.26 13.21
C GLY A 76 -2.00 7.97 12.81
N GLY A 77 -0.86 7.55 13.35
CA GLY A 77 0.45 8.11 13.03
C GLY A 77 0.67 9.52 13.61
N VAL A 78 1.44 10.33 12.92
CA VAL A 78 1.75 11.70 13.29
C VAL A 78 1.24 12.67 12.23
N TRP A 79 0.58 13.71 12.69
CA TRP A 79 -0.01 14.75 11.87
C TRP A 79 0.61 16.11 12.19
N LYS A 80 0.80 16.91 11.15
CA LYS A 80 1.36 18.27 11.23
C LYS A 80 0.32 19.28 10.77
N THR A 81 0.24 20.40 11.47
CA THR A 81 -0.47 21.59 11.01
C THR A 81 0.51 22.78 11.01
N GLU A 82 0.38 23.67 10.04
CA GLU A 82 1.14 24.92 9.92
C GLU A 82 0.27 26.16 10.10
N ASN A 83 -1.01 25.96 10.38
CA ASN A 83 -2.01 27.04 10.49
C ASN A 83 -2.95 26.84 11.68
N ALA A 84 -2.37 26.49 12.82
CA ALA A 84 -3.08 26.35 14.09
C ALA A 84 -4.29 25.40 14.01
N GLY A 85 -4.15 24.27 13.31
CA GLY A 85 -5.18 23.24 13.25
C GLY A 85 -6.22 23.40 12.15
N THR A 86 -6.10 24.43 11.28
CA THR A 86 -7.08 24.62 10.18
C THR A 86 -6.93 23.54 9.10
N THR A 87 -5.71 23.16 8.77
CA THR A 87 -5.42 22.04 7.86
C THR A 87 -4.38 21.11 8.46
N TRP A 88 -4.42 19.84 8.08
CA TRP A 88 -3.54 18.82 8.61
C TRP A 88 -2.91 18.00 7.49
N GLN A 89 -1.65 17.66 7.70
CA GLN A 89 -0.88 16.79 6.81
C GLN A 89 -0.37 15.60 7.61
N SER A 90 -0.60 14.38 7.12
CA SER A 90 0.07 13.20 7.66
C SER A 90 1.54 13.23 7.27
N ILE A 91 2.44 12.99 8.23
CA ILE A 91 3.90 12.98 8.02
C ILE A 91 4.52 11.63 8.40
N PHE A 92 3.69 10.65 8.79
CA PHE A 92 4.16 9.36 9.28
C PHE A 92 3.81 8.21 8.32
N GLU A 93 3.41 8.53 7.10
CA GLU A 93 3.09 7.54 6.08
C GLU A 93 4.35 6.80 5.60
N GLY A 94 4.22 5.51 5.36
CA GLY A 94 5.34 4.66 4.94
C GLY A 94 6.22 4.15 6.08
N GLN A 95 5.92 4.47 7.33
CA GLN A 95 6.58 3.88 8.49
C GLN A 95 5.99 2.49 8.79
N GLY A 96 6.79 1.61 9.40
CA GLY A 96 6.36 0.25 9.72
C GLY A 96 5.30 0.13 10.81
N THR A 97 4.85 1.24 11.37
CA THR A 97 3.82 1.32 12.42
C THR A 97 2.95 2.56 12.23
N PHE A 98 1.72 2.51 12.73
CA PHE A 98 0.81 3.66 12.80
C PHE A 98 0.53 4.11 14.25
N ALA A 99 1.13 3.46 15.24
CA ALA A 99 0.94 3.79 16.63
C ALA A 99 2.01 4.77 17.10
N ALA A 100 1.62 6.01 17.38
CA ALA A 100 2.48 7.03 17.98
C ALA A 100 2.03 7.30 19.42
N GLY A 101 2.93 7.06 20.38
CA GLY A 101 2.65 7.22 21.81
C GLY A 101 2.96 8.62 22.34
N CYS A 102 3.97 9.27 21.77
CA CYS A 102 4.38 10.63 22.13
C CYS A 102 5.02 11.31 20.93
N VAL A 103 5.09 12.64 20.98
CA VAL A 103 5.82 13.50 20.03
C VAL A 103 6.45 14.65 20.79
N THR A 104 7.68 14.98 20.45
CA THR A 104 8.37 16.13 21.03
C THR A 104 9.17 16.85 19.97
N ILE A 105 9.38 18.14 20.16
CA ILE A 105 10.24 18.97 19.32
C ILE A 105 11.47 19.32 20.15
N ASP A 106 12.66 19.21 19.56
CA ASP A 106 13.87 19.68 20.21
C ASP A 106 13.82 21.21 20.30
N PRO A 107 13.82 21.81 21.52
CA PRO A 107 13.74 23.25 21.67
C PRO A 107 15.00 23.98 21.15
N ASN A 108 16.14 23.29 21.06
CA ASN A 108 17.39 23.86 20.55
C ASN A 108 17.53 23.72 19.03
N ASN A 109 16.84 22.76 18.44
CA ASN A 109 16.80 22.54 16.99
C ASN A 109 15.41 22.11 16.53
N PRO A 110 14.46 23.04 16.48
CA PRO A 110 13.07 22.69 16.17
C PRO A 110 12.83 22.30 14.70
N SER A 111 13.87 22.33 13.88
CA SER A 111 13.82 21.91 12.46
C SER A 111 14.17 20.44 12.23
N THR A 112 14.51 19.68 13.27
CA THR A 112 14.85 18.24 13.20
C THR A 112 13.66 17.36 13.56
#